data_d51e9f15c57d3ac6f3cd80a680c44c77
#
_entry.id   d51e9f15c57d3ac6f3cd80a680c44c77
#
_cell.length_a   1.000
_cell.length_b   1.000
_cell.length_c   1.000
_cell.angle_alpha   90.00
_cell.angle_beta   90.00
_cell.angle_gamma   90.00
#
_symmetry.space_group_name_H-M   'P 1'
#
loop_
_entity.id
_entity.type
_entity.pdbx_description
1 polymer ?
#
loop_
_entity_poly.entity_id
_entity_poly.type
_entity_poly.pdbx_seq_one_letter_code
_entity_poly.pdbx_strand_id
1 'polypeptide(L)'
;MKLTIKSALPGNSISHFVHSFWMLENKTGKDIPSTVLPNGMVDMILTKINSANWEIIVRGIDTIPGQVTISAGTIMFSIGFKLLAVEYLLGDSIKDVLNGGRILTNNFWQFEEDDMNNLEDFSDKATKKINAIATESIDGRKKQLFDLIYTSHGSITVKELSEKVYWSSRQINRYFNQQFGISLKAYCNILRFGASFKHISEGKLFPEQNFTDQNHFIKEIKKYAGVTPKELSKNKNERFVNITAIKNFPS
;
A
#
# COMPACT_ATOMS: atom_id res chain seq x y z
N MET A 1 12.15 17.75 -16.85
CA MET A 1 12.48 16.60 -15.98
C MET A 1 11.19 15.97 -15.56
N LYS A 2 11.15 14.67 -15.33
CA LYS A 2 9.96 13.89 -15.00
C LYS A 2 9.99 13.49 -13.52
N LEU A 3 8.85 13.26 -12.91
CA LEU A 3 8.75 12.58 -11.62
C LEU A 3 9.40 11.20 -11.75
N THR A 4 10.36 10.88 -10.89
CA THR A 4 11.01 9.57 -10.87
C THR A 4 10.33 8.70 -9.83
N ILE A 5 9.82 7.52 -10.23
CA ILE A 5 9.28 6.51 -9.33
C ILE A 5 9.96 5.19 -9.67
N LYS A 6 10.55 4.55 -8.66
CA LYS A 6 11.13 3.20 -8.76
C LYS A 6 10.53 2.32 -7.69
N SER A 7 10.52 1.01 -7.93
CA SER A 7 10.04 0.02 -6.96
C SER A 7 10.86 -1.26 -7.02
N ALA A 8 10.88 -1.98 -5.90
CA ALA A 8 11.51 -3.28 -5.76
C ALA A 8 10.58 -4.23 -5.00
N LEU A 9 10.64 -5.51 -5.32
CA LEU A 9 9.91 -6.54 -4.62
C LEU A 9 10.71 -7.05 -3.42
N PRO A 10 10.03 -7.47 -2.33
CA PRO A 10 10.71 -8.06 -1.18
C PRO A 10 11.20 -9.47 -1.51
N GLY A 11 12.30 -9.87 -0.87
CA GLY A 11 12.71 -11.26 -0.85
C GLY A 11 11.71 -12.16 -0.10
N ASN A 12 11.78 -13.48 -0.33
CA ASN A 12 10.83 -14.45 0.22
C ASN A 12 10.74 -14.43 1.75
N SER A 13 11.84 -14.11 2.45
CA SER A 13 11.89 -14.10 3.93
C SER A 13 10.90 -13.12 4.57
N ILE A 14 10.60 -12.00 3.92
CA ILE A 14 9.74 -10.93 4.42
C ILE A 14 8.48 -10.70 3.57
N SER A 15 8.26 -11.48 2.53
CA SER A 15 7.16 -11.29 1.55
C SER A 15 5.76 -11.41 2.17
N HIS A 16 5.62 -12.03 3.33
CA HIS A 16 4.37 -12.08 4.09
C HIS A 16 4.08 -10.79 4.87
N PHE A 17 5.10 -9.95 5.13
CA PHE A 17 4.97 -8.65 5.78
C PHE A 17 5.03 -7.48 4.79
N VAL A 18 5.84 -7.59 3.75
CA VAL A 18 6.10 -6.51 2.80
C VAL A 18 5.47 -6.81 1.46
N HIS A 19 4.81 -5.81 0.89
CA HIS A 19 4.30 -5.85 -0.47
C HIS A 19 5.36 -5.38 -1.47
N SER A 20 5.97 -4.24 -1.18
CA SER A 20 6.98 -3.63 -2.06
C SER A 20 7.80 -2.59 -1.31
N PHE A 21 8.97 -2.27 -1.85
CA PHE A 21 9.71 -1.04 -1.57
C PHE A 21 9.52 -0.10 -2.75
N TRP A 22 9.47 1.21 -2.49
CA TRP A 22 9.41 2.20 -3.56
C TRP A 22 10.12 3.50 -3.17
N MET A 23 10.55 4.22 -4.18
CA MET A 23 11.06 5.57 -4.05
C MET A 23 10.36 6.51 -5.01
N LEU A 24 10.23 7.77 -4.61
CA LEU A 24 9.73 8.85 -5.44
C LEU A 24 10.66 10.06 -5.29
N GLU A 25 11.01 10.69 -6.43
CA GLU A 25 11.82 11.89 -6.44
C GLU A 25 11.25 12.91 -7.42
N ASN A 26 11.00 14.14 -6.94
CA ASN A 26 10.54 15.24 -7.76
C ASN A 26 11.69 16.21 -8.09
N LYS A 27 12.37 15.96 -9.20
CA LYS A 27 13.42 16.85 -9.75
C LYS A 27 12.91 17.83 -10.81
N THR A 28 11.60 18.04 -10.92
CA THR A 28 11.02 18.88 -11.99
C THR A 28 11.18 20.37 -11.73
N GLY A 29 11.50 20.77 -10.51
CA GLY A 29 11.54 22.16 -10.08
C GLY A 29 10.17 22.79 -9.89
N LYS A 30 9.08 22.02 -9.95
CA LYS A 30 7.70 22.47 -9.76
C LYS A 30 6.94 21.52 -8.84
N ASP A 31 5.98 22.05 -8.14
CA ASP A 31 5.00 21.26 -7.38
C ASP A 31 4.08 20.51 -8.32
N ILE A 32 3.83 19.24 -8.00
CA ILE A 32 3.01 18.34 -8.82
C ILE A 32 1.75 17.94 -8.04
N PRO A 33 0.56 18.48 -8.40
CA PRO A 33 -0.70 17.99 -7.86
C PRO A 33 -0.92 16.53 -8.27
N SER A 34 -1.12 15.66 -7.28
CA SER A 34 -1.21 14.22 -7.49
C SER A 34 -2.35 13.61 -6.70
N THR A 35 -2.75 12.40 -7.07
CA THR A 35 -3.75 11.62 -6.37
C THR A 35 -3.15 10.26 -5.99
N VAL A 36 -3.18 9.95 -4.71
CA VAL A 36 -2.86 8.62 -4.18
C VAL A 36 -4.15 7.81 -4.11
N LEU A 37 -4.13 6.62 -4.68
CA LEU A 37 -5.29 5.73 -4.70
C LEU A 37 -5.22 4.70 -3.57
N PRO A 38 -6.36 4.29 -2.99
CA PRO A 38 -6.42 3.18 -2.07
C PRO A 38 -5.81 1.91 -2.69
N ASN A 39 -4.88 1.27 -2.01
CA ASN A 39 -4.22 0.03 -2.45
C ASN A 39 -4.23 -1.07 -1.39
N GLY A 40 -4.71 -0.76 -0.18
CA GLY A 40 -4.78 -1.68 0.95
C GLY A 40 -3.45 -1.90 1.67
N MET A 41 -2.42 -1.12 1.37
CA MET A 41 -1.13 -1.19 2.06
C MET A 41 -1.06 -0.15 3.17
N VAL A 42 -0.16 -0.41 4.11
CA VAL A 42 0.29 0.53 5.16
C VAL A 42 1.70 0.93 4.79
N ASP A 43 1.95 2.21 4.64
CA ASP A 43 3.26 2.69 4.21
C ASP A 43 4.06 3.28 5.37
N MET A 44 5.32 2.88 5.53
CA MET A 44 6.29 3.62 6.31
C MET A 44 7.17 4.41 5.35
N ILE A 45 7.04 5.72 5.39
CA ILE A 45 7.65 6.64 4.43
C ILE A 45 8.73 7.46 5.11
N LEU A 46 9.95 7.39 4.59
CA LEU A 46 11.02 8.34 4.87
C LEU A 46 10.93 9.44 3.81
N THR A 47 10.84 10.69 4.22
CA THR A 47 10.67 11.81 3.29
C THR A 47 11.45 13.04 3.72
N LYS A 48 11.93 13.81 2.73
CA LYS A 48 12.45 15.16 2.89
C LYS A 48 12.11 16.02 1.68
N ILE A 49 12.11 17.32 1.87
CA ILE A 49 11.92 18.33 0.82
C ILE A 49 13.12 19.26 0.82
N ASN A 50 13.91 19.24 -0.26
CA ASN A 50 15.17 20.00 -0.38
C ASN A 50 16.11 19.76 0.82
N SER A 51 16.57 20.84 1.48
CA SER A 51 17.43 20.80 2.67
C SER A 51 16.67 20.82 3.99
N ALA A 52 15.34 20.60 3.98
CA ALA A 52 14.56 20.49 5.20
C ALA A 52 14.91 19.20 5.97
N ASN A 53 14.55 19.17 7.26
CA ASN A 53 14.68 17.97 8.07
C ASN A 53 13.89 16.82 7.40
N TRP A 54 14.47 15.64 7.45
CA TRP A 54 13.77 14.45 7.02
C TRP A 54 12.86 13.92 8.14
N GLU A 55 11.82 13.21 7.74
CA GLU A 55 10.81 12.67 8.64
C GLU A 55 10.48 11.22 8.30
N ILE A 56 10.06 10.45 9.30
CA ILE A 56 9.47 9.12 9.13
C ILE A 56 7.98 9.21 9.43
N ILE A 57 7.17 8.77 8.49
CA ILE A 57 5.70 8.79 8.59
C ILE A 57 5.16 7.38 8.44
N VAL A 58 4.33 6.91 9.36
CA VAL A 58 3.45 5.76 9.13
C VAL A 58 2.13 6.28 8.58
N ARG A 59 1.77 5.82 7.39
CA ARG A 59 0.49 6.09 6.74
C ARG A 59 -0.39 4.84 6.80
N GLY A 60 -1.61 5.00 7.29
CA GLY A 60 -2.59 3.91 7.39
C GLY A 60 -3.24 3.58 6.05
N ILE A 61 -4.27 2.71 6.10
CA ILE A 61 -5.03 2.33 4.91
C ILE A 61 -5.84 3.53 4.41
N ASP A 62 -5.74 3.83 3.12
CA ASP A 62 -6.65 4.76 2.47
C ASP A 62 -7.92 4.03 2.00
N THR A 63 -9.09 4.62 2.27
CA THR A 63 -10.41 4.14 1.83
C THR A 63 -11.04 5.01 0.75
N ILE A 64 -10.44 6.18 0.52
CA ILE A 64 -10.82 7.19 -0.47
C ILE A 64 -9.57 7.72 -1.17
N PRO A 65 -9.66 8.29 -2.38
CA PRO A 65 -8.51 8.86 -3.05
C PRO A 65 -7.98 10.09 -2.29
N GLY A 66 -6.69 10.10 -1.98
CA GLY A 66 -6.00 11.22 -1.32
C GLY A 66 -5.46 12.23 -2.33
N GLN A 67 -5.84 13.51 -2.19
CA GLN A 67 -5.21 14.58 -2.96
C GLN A 67 -3.94 15.03 -2.24
N VAL A 68 -2.82 15.04 -2.95
CA VAL A 68 -1.51 15.42 -2.40
C VAL A 68 -0.80 16.37 -3.36
N THR A 69 0.09 17.19 -2.83
CA THR A 69 1.04 17.95 -3.65
C THR A 69 2.44 17.41 -3.40
N ILE A 70 3.09 16.91 -4.44
CA ILE A 70 4.48 16.47 -4.39
C ILE A 70 5.34 17.70 -4.68
N SER A 71 5.83 18.35 -3.62
CA SER A 71 6.60 19.60 -3.72
C SER A 71 7.90 19.40 -4.51
N ALA A 72 8.37 20.46 -5.16
CA ALA A 72 9.67 20.46 -5.82
C ALA A 72 10.78 20.08 -4.84
N GLY A 73 11.69 19.20 -5.24
CA GLY A 73 12.79 18.72 -4.40
C GLY A 73 12.38 17.66 -3.37
N THR A 74 11.15 17.12 -3.44
CA THR A 74 10.73 15.99 -2.60
C THR A 74 11.48 14.71 -2.96
N ILE A 75 12.01 14.03 -1.92
CA ILE A 75 12.53 12.67 -1.97
C ILE A 75 11.73 11.83 -0.97
N MET A 76 11.24 10.68 -1.39
CA MET A 76 10.54 9.70 -0.55
C MET A 76 11.07 8.31 -0.79
N PHE A 77 11.26 7.56 0.29
CA PHE A 77 11.50 6.11 0.28
C PHE A 77 10.47 5.44 1.17
N SER A 78 9.93 4.32 0.75
CA SER A 78 8.86 3.68 1.51
C SER A 78 8.94 2.16 1.52
N ILE A 79 8.46 1.62 2.63
CA ILE A 79 8.11 0.21 2.79
C ILE A 79 6.59 0.11 2.77
N GLY A 80 6.04 -0.51 1.74
CA GLY A 80 4.63 -0.85 1.64
C GLY A 80 4.35 -2.16 2.38
N PHE A 81 3.76 -2.08 3.55
CA PHE A 81 3.46 -3.23 4.40
C PHE A 81 2.11 -3.87 4.06
N LYS A 82 2.08 -5.19 4.13
CA LYS A 82 0.85 -5.98 4.26
C LYS A 82 0.34 -5.91 5.70
N LEU A 83 -0.95 -6.12 5.91
CA LEU A 83 -1.56 -5.90 7.24
C LEU A 83 -0.99 -6.77 8.36
N LEU A 84 -0.43 -7.93 8.04
CA LEU A 84 0.22 -8.77 9.04
C LEU A 84 1.38 -8.05 9.74
N ALA A 85 2.09 -7.16 9.03
CA ALA A 85 3.18 -6.36 9.57
C ALA A 85 2.74 -5.39 10.68
N VAL A 86 1.50 -4.94 10.66
CA VAL A 86 0.97 -3.99 11.65
C VAL A 86 1.12 -4.54 13.07
N GLU A 87 0.73 -5.79 13.27
CA GLU A 87 0.82 -6.44 14.58
C GLU A 87 2.24 -6.90 14.92
N TYR A 88 2.93 -7.55 13.98
CA TYR A 88 4.20 -8.23 14.24
C TYR A 88 5.44 -7.34 14.11
N LEU A 89 5.36 -6.23 13.39
CA LEU A 89 6.50 -5.33 13.16
C LEU A 89 6.30 -3.94 13.74
N LEU A 90 5.08 -3.37 13.63
CA LEU A 90 4.79 -2.04 14.13
C LEU A 90 4.31 -2.07 15.59
N GLY A 91 3.78 -3.22 16.05
CA GLY A 91 3.41 -3.47 17.45
C GLY A 91 2.21 -2.67 17.95
N ASP A 92 1.48 -1.98 17.08
CA ASP A 92 0.37 -1.11 17.45
C ASP A 92 -0.74 -1.13 16.39
N SER A 93 -1.96 -0.74 16.78
CA SER A 93 -3.08 -0.57 15.86
C SER A 93 -2.90 0.65 14.97
N ILE A 94 -3.38 0.57 13.74
CA ILE A 94 -3.38 1.70 12.79
C ILE A 94 -4.78 2.30 12.57
N LYS A 95 -5.75 1.94 13.40
CA LYS A 95 -7.14 2.43 13.25
C LYS A 95 -7.28 3.94 13.35
N ASP A 96 -6.42 4.59 14.12
CA ASP A 96 -6.36 6.04 14.34
C ASP A 96 -5.74 6.81 13.17
N VAL A 97 -5.04 6.11 12.26
CA VAL A 97 -4.42 6.69 11.06
C VAL A 97 -5.10 6.25 9.77
N LEU A 98 -6.33 5.73 9.86
CA LEU A 98 -7.15 5.43 8.66
C LEU A 98 -7.38 6.72 7.84
N ASN A 99 -7.07 6.69 6.54
CA ASN A 99 -7.05 7.86 5.64
C ASN A 99 -6.09 8.98 6.08
N GLY A 100 -5.09 8.66 6.89
CA GLY A 100 -4.15 9.62 7.45
C GLY A 100 -2.79 9.00 7.74
N GLY A 101 -2.03 9.67 8.57
CA GLY A 101 -0.72 9.20 9.01
C GLY A 101 -0.29 9.85 10.31
N ARG A 102 0.77 9.34 10.90
CA ARG A 102 1.46 9.93 12.06
C ARG A 102 2.96 9.96 11.84
N ILE A 103 3.60 11.00 12.33
CA ILE A 103 5.06 11.11 12.32
C ILE A 103 5.60 10.20 13.42
N LEU A 104 6.63 9.45 13.08
CA LEU A 104 7.41 8.64 14.02
C LEU A 104 8.67 9.41 14.45
N THR A 105 9.36 8.89 15.47
CA THR A 105 10.64 9.44 15.86
C THR A 105 11.69 9.22 14.76
N ASN A 106 12.60 10.18 14.55
CA ASN A 106 13.60 10.10 13.46
C ASN A 106 14.60 8.94 13.61
N ASN A 107 14.66 8.28 14.78
CA ASN A 107 15.47 7.07 14.98
C ASN A 107 14.65 5.78 14.90
N PHE A 108 13.40 5.85 14.41
CA PHE A 108 12.55 4.66 14.30
C PHE A 108 13.22 3.62 13.39
N TRP A 109 13.40 2.42 13.91
CA TRP A 109 14.16 1.33 13.30
C TRP A 109 15.61 1.67 12.95
N GLN A 110 16.18 2.73 13.52
CA GLN A 110 17.55 3.19 13.25
C GLN A 110 17.77 3.58 11.78
N PHE A 111 16.71 4.07 11.12
CA PHE A 111 16.87 4.73 9.84
C PHE A 111 17.52 6.10 10.03
N GLU A 112 18.33 6.47 9.04
CA GLU A 112 19.05 7.73 8.95
C GLU A 112 18.78 8.40 7.60
N GLU A 113 19.13 9.68 7.46
CA GLU A 113 18.92 10.40 6.20
C GLU A 113 19.68 9.79 5.03
N ASP A 114 20.87 9.25 5.27
CA ASP A 114 21.71 8.60 4.26
C ASP A 114 21.08 7.31 3.69
N ASP A 115 20.13 6.73 4.36
CA ASP A 115 19.38 5.58 3.82
C ASP A 115 18.49 5.97 2.63
N MET A 116 18.28 7.26 2.38
CA MET A 116 17.52 7.78 1.24
C MET A 116 18.40 8.10 0.01
N ASN A 117 19.54 7.43 -0.16
CA ASN A 117 20.43 7.64 -1.30
C ASN A 117 20.08 6.76 -2.51
N ASN A 118 19.73 5.51 -2.28
CA ASN A 118 19.26 4.61 -3.34
C ASN A 118 18.29 3.55 -2.81
N LEU A 119 17.48 2.98 -3.71
CA LEU A 119 16.42 2.04 -3.34
C LEU A 119 16.96 0.67 -2.91
N GLU A 120 18.08 0.23 -3.45
CA GLU A 120 18.68 -1.09 -3.16
C GLU A 120 19.18 -1.11 -1.71
N ASP A 121 20.04 -0.18 -1.31
CA ASP A 121 20.56 -0.07 0.05
C ASP A 121 19.43 0.10 1.07
N PHE A 122 18.43 0.95 0.74
CA PHE A 122 17.24 1.12 1.56
C PHE A 122 16.49 -0.19 1.78
N SER A 123 16.20 -0.93 0.70
CA SER A 123 15.47 -2.20 0.78
C SER A 123 16.24 -3.27 1.54
N ASP A 124 17.56 -3.31 1.38
CA ASP A 124 18.45 -4.24 2.09
C ASP A 124 18.48 -3.94 3.59
N LYS A 125 18.64 -2.67 3.98
CA LYS A 125 18.59 -2.25 5.39
C LYS A 125 17.24 -2.58 6.01
N ALA A 126 16.15 -2.24 5.32
CA ALA A 126 14.79 -2.56 5.75
C ALA A 126 14.58 -4.08 5.92
N THR A 127 15.05 -4.89 4.96
CA THR A 127 14.97 -6.35 5.02
C THR A 127 15.70 -6.92 6.24
N LYS A 128 16.94 -6.47 6.48
CA LYS A 128 17.72 -6.87 7.66
C LYS A 128 16.99 -6.50 8.96
N LYS A 129 16.44 -5.30 9.01
CA LYS A 129 15.72 -4.82 10.20
C LYS A 129 14.43 -5.62 10.46
N ILE A 130 13.65 -5.89 9.42
CA ILE A 130 12.41 -6.67 9.50
C ILE A 130 12.73 -8.09 9.99
N ASN A 131 13.74 -8.77 9.41
CA ASN A 131 14.16 -10.09 9.85
C ASN A 131 14.63 -10.12 11.32
N ALA A 132 15.25 -9.04 11.80
CA ALA A 132 15.69 -8.92 13.19
C ALA A 132 14.54 -8.70 14.18
N ILE A 133 13.46 -8.02 13.76
CA ILE A 133 12.27 -7.76 14.59
C ILE A 133 11.31 -8.95 14.57
N ALA A 134 11.15 -9.61 13.42
CA ALA A 134 10.22 -10.71 13.19
C ALA A 134 10.67 -12.03 13.87
N THR A 135 10.99 -11.97 15.18
CA THR A 135 11.46 -13.13 15.95
C THR A 135 10.35 -13.96 16.56
N GLU A 136 9.14 -13.38 16.67
CA GLU A 136 7.99 -14.08 17.22
C GLU A 136 7.34 -15.00 16.17
N SER A 137 6.85 -16.15 16.63
CA SER A 137 6.10 -17.06 15.77
C SER A 137 4.75 -16.42 15.38
N ILE A 138 4.50 -16.30 14.07
CA ILE A 138 3.23 -15.81 13.56
C ILE A 138 2.12 -16.83 13.86
N ASP A 139 0.99 -16.38 14.42
CA ASP A 139 -0.22 -17.25 14.56
C ASP A 139 -0.58 -17.80 13.18
N GLY A 140 -0.58 -19.14 13.07
CA GLY A 140 -0.83 -19.83 11.80
C GLY A 140 -2.18 -19.49 11.17
N ARG A 141 -3.21 -19.18 11.99
CA ARG A 141 -4.55 -18.77 11.50
C ARG A 141 -4.50 -17.37 10.90
N LYS A 142 -3.76 -16.43 11.51
CA LYS A 142 -3.58 -15.08 10.98
C LYS A 142 -2.78 -15.12 9.68
N LYS A 143 -1.69 -15.89 9.66
CA LYS A 143 -0.92 -16.07 8.43
C LYS A 143 -1.79 -16.62 7.31
N GLN A 144 -2.53 -17.68 7.56
CA GLN A 144 -3.43 -18.29 6.58
C GLN A 144 -4.54 -17.31 6.13
N LEU A 145 -5.11 -16.53 7.07
CA LEU A 145 -6.13 -15.51 6.77
C LEU A 145 -5.60 -14.50 5.75
N PHE A 146 -4.43 -13.94 5.99
CA PHE A 146 -3.84 -12.94 5.10
C PHE A 146 -3.34 -13.54 3.79
N ASP A 147 -2.74 -14.73 3.81
CA ASP A 147 -2.35 -15.43 2.59
C ASP A 147 -3.55 -15.64 1.66
N LEU A 148 -4.69 -16.09 2.19
CA LEU A 148 -5.93 -16.28 1.43
C LEU A 148 -6.50 -14.96 0.89
N ILE A 149 -6.48 -13.89 1.69
CA ILE A 149 -6.94 -12.56 1.28
C ILE A 149 -6.09 -12.03 0.11
N TYR A 150 -4.77 -12.10 0.22
CA TYR A 150 -3.86 -11.57 -0.80
C TYR A 150 -3.85 -12.41 -2.07
N THR A 151 -3.79 -13.74 -1.97
CA THR A 151 -3.80 -14.63 -3.14
C THR A 151 -5.10 -14.56 -3.93
N SER A 152 -6.22 -14.29 -3.26
CA SER A 152 -7.52 -14.08 -3.91
C SER A 152 -7.74 -12.65 -4.39
N HIS A 153 -6.79 -11.73 -4.18
CA HIS A 153 -6.98 -10.30 -4.43
C HIS A 153 -8.27 -9.74 -3.80
N GLY A 154 -8.62 -10.21 -2.61
CA GLY A 154 -9.85 -9.81 -1.91
C GLY A 154 -11.15 -10.35 -2.52
N SER A 155 -11.09 -11.38 -3.37
CA SER A 155 -12.29 -11.99 -3.95
C SER A 155 -12.93 -13.05 -3.06
N ILE A 156 -12.16 -13.61 -2.11
CA ILE A 156 -12.64 -14.61 -1.16
C ILE A 156 -13.73 -14.03 -0.24
N THR A 157 -14.77 -14.81 0.01
CA THR A 157 -15.87 -14.38 0.90
C THR A 157 -15.50 -14.52 2.37
N VAL A 158 -16.15 -13.72 3.23
CA VAL A 158 -15.96 -13.83 4.70
C VAL A 158 -16.34 -15.22 5.21
N LYS A 159 -17.34 -15.88 4.59
CA LYS A 159 -17.76 -17.24 4.94
C LYS A 159 -16.66 -18.25 4.63
N GLU A 160 -16.13 -18.25 3.43
CA GLU A 160 -15.04 -19.14 3.01
C GLU A 160 -13.78 -18.93 3.89
N LEU A 161 -13.43 -17.67 4.19
CA LEU A 161 -12.34 -17.38 5.12
C LEU A 161 -12.59 -17.99 6.49
N SER A 162 -13.80 -17.77 7.04
CA SER A 162 -14.21 -18.31 8.35
C SER A 162 -14.04 -19.82 8.43
N GLU A 163 -14.47 -20.54 7.40
CA GLU A 163 -14.34 -22.00 7.31
C GLU A 163 -12.87 -22.45 7.23
N LYS A 164 -12.04 -21.74 6.46
CA LYS A 164 -10.64 -22.12 6.23
C LYS A 164 -9.71 -21.81 7.40
N VAL A 165 -9.95 -20.70 8.14
CA VAL A 165 -9.06 -20.27 9.24
C VAL A 165 -9.60 -20.65 10.63
N TYR A 166 -10.72 -21.34 10.72
CA TYR A 166 -11.37 -21.72 11.98
C TYR A 166 -11.64 -20.54 12.92
N TRP A 167 -11.94 -19.38 12.35
CA TRP A 167 -12.43 -18.18 13.06
C TRP A 167 -13.82 -17.85 12.58
N SER A 168 -14.74 -17.55 13.49
CA SER A 168 -16.05 -17.07 13.08
C SER A 168 -15.96 -15.73 12.34
N SER A 169 -16.87 -15.50 11.41
CA SER A 169 -16.96 -14.23 10.68
C SER A 169 -16.99 -13.01 11.63
N ARG A 170 -17.61 -13.17 12.82
CA ARG A 170 -17.64 -12.11 13.87
C ARG A 170 -16.24 -11.85 14.45
N GLN A 171 -15.45 -12.90 14.71
CA GLN A 171 -14.08 -12.76 15.23
C GLN A 171 -13.18 -12.09 14.19
N ILE A 172 -13.25 -12.50 12.93
CA ILE A 172 -12.47 -11.87 11.84
C ILE A 172 -12.82 -10.38 11.72
N ASN A 173 -14.10 -10.02 11.65
CA ASN A 173 -14.50 -8.63 11.54
C ASN A 173 -14.12 -7.81 12.76
N ARG A 174 -14.21 -8.37 13.99
CA ARG A 174 -13.75 -7.71 15.20
C ARG A 174 -12.24 -7.43 15.16
N TYR A 175 -11.44 -8.41 14.75
CA TYR A 175 -10.01 -8.26 14.57
C TYR A 175 -9.67 -7.14 13.58
N PHE A 176 -10.31 -7.13 12.40
CA PHE A 176 -10.10 -6.07 11.39
C PHE A 176 -10.46 -4.68 11.92
N ASN A 177 -11.61 -4.53 12.57
CA ASN A 177 -12.02 -3.23 13.12
C ASN A 177 -11.10 -2.76 14.25
N GLN A 178 -10.61 -3.66 15.10
CA GLN A 178 -9.75 -3.31 16.22
C GLN A 178 -8.33 -2.94 15.78
N GLN A 179 -7.76 -3.69 14.83
CA GLN A 179 -6.38 -3.49 14.38
C GLN A 179 -6.26 -2.44 13.29
N PHE A 180 -7.21 -2.40 12.36
CA PHE A 180 -7.07 -1.61 11.14
C PHE A 180 -8.16 -0.53 10.95
N GLY A 181 -9.17 -0.47 11.81
CA GLY A 181 -10.25 0.53 11.72
C GLY A 181 -11.21 0.33 10.54
N ILE A 182 -11.15 -0.82 9.86
CA ILE A 182 -11.93 -1.11 8.65
C ILE A 182 -12.52 -2.52 8.73
N SER A 183 -13.70 -2.75 8.14
CA SER A 183 -14.24 -4.10 8.04
C SER A 183 -13.48 -4.94 7.01
N LEU A 184 -13.43 -6.27 7.21
CA LEU A 184 -12.82 -7.19 6.24
C LEU A 184 -13.39 -7.01 4.82
N LYS A 185 -14.73 -6.87 4.69
CA LYS A 185 -15.37 -6.67 3.38
C LYS A 185 -14.91 -5.40 2.70
N ALA A 186 -14.79 -4.28 3.43
CA ALA A 186 -14.32 -3.02 2.87
C ALA A 186 -12.84 -3.11 2.45
N TYR A 187 -12.01 -3.78 3.26
CA TYR A 187 -10.61 -4.03 2.93
C TYR A 187 -10.46 -4.90 1.66
N CYS A 188 -11.20 -6.01 1.56
CA CYS A 188 -11.20 -6.87 0.37
C CYS A 188 -11.61 -6.11 -0.90
N ASN A 189 -12.56 -5.18 -0.81
CA ASN A 189 -12.94 -4.34 -1.94
C ASN A 189 -11.80 -3.41 -2.38
N ILE A 190 -11.04 -2.85 -1.43
CA ILE A 190 -9.86 -2.02 -1.74
C ILE A 190 -8.78 -2.86 -2.44
N LEU A 191 -8.51 -4.08 -1.97
CA LEU A 191 -7.53 -4.97 -2.62
C LEU A 191 -7.96 -5.33 -4.04
N ARG A 192 -9.26 -5.60 -4.28
CA ARG A 192 -9.81 -5.88 -5.61
C ARG A 192 -9.67 -4.67 -6.53
N PHE A 193 -9.90 -3.47 -6.00
CA PHE A 193 -9.66 -2.23 -6.72
C PHE A 193 -8.17 -2.07 -7.08
N GLY A 194 -7.25 -2.26 -6.13
CA GLY A 194 -5.80 -2.22 -6.35
C GLY A 194 -5.33 -3.23 -7.39
N ALA A 195 -5.85 -4.46 -7.36
CA ALA A 195 -5.56 -5.51 -8.34
C ALA A 195 -5.99 -5.12 -9.77
N SER A 196 -6.92 -4.17 -9.91
CA SER A 196 -7.36 -3.67 -11.21
C SER A 196 -6.39 -2.67 -11.86
N PHE A 197 -5.41 -2.14 -11.13
CA PHE A 197 -4.54 -1.08 -11.64
C PHE A 197 -3.73 -1.52 -12.86
N LYS A 198 -3.19 -2.74 -12.85
CA LYS A 198 -2.36 -3.26 -13.92
C LYS A 198 -3.13 -3.30 -15.24
N HIS A 199 -4.25 -4.01 -15.28
CA HIS A 199 -5.02 -4.14 -16.53
C HIS A 199 -5.63 -2.80 -16.98
N ILE A 200 -6.05 -1.93 -16.06
CA ILE A 200 -6.49 -0.57 -16.39
C ILE A 200 -5.35 0.24 -17.01
N SER A 201 -4.13 0.16 -16.46
CA SER A 201 -2.97 0.88 -16.99
C SER A 201 -2.57 0.41 -18.39
N GLU A 202 -2.87 -0.85 -18.73
CA GLU A 202 -2.70 -1.47 -20.04
C GLU A 202 -3.84 -1.12 -21.02
N GLY A 203 -4.83 -0.32 -20.61
CA GLY A 203 -5.98 0.06 -21.42
C GLY A 203 -7.10 -0.99 -21.45
N LYS A 204 -7.01 -2.05 -20.67
CA LYS A 204 -8.06 -3.06 -20.52
C LYS A 204 -9.14 -2.50 -19.59
N LEU A 205 -10.30 -2.20 -20.12
CA LEU A 205 -11.38 -1.52 -19.40
C LEU A 205 -12.51 -2.47 -18.99
N PHE A 206 -12.25 -3.77 -19.02
CA PHE A 206 -13.18 -4.83 -18.63
C PHE A 206 -12.81 -5.38 -17.24
N PRO A 207 -13.77 -5.95 -16.49
CA PRO A 207 -13.50 -6.57 -15.20
C PRO A 207 -12.71 -7.87 -15.39
N GLU A 208 -11.42 -7.86 -15.07
CA GLU A 208 -10.58 -9.08 -14.98
C GLU A 208 -10.61 -9.71 -13.58
N GLN A 209 -10.98 -8.90 -12.57
CA GLN A 209 -11.16 -9.33 -11.19
C GLN A 209 -12.64 -9.68 -10.94
N ASN A 210 -12.94 -10.33 -9.82
CA ASN A 210 -14.29 -10.78 -9.45
C ASN A 210 -15.27 -9.61 -9.20
N PHE A 211 -15.62 -8.90 -10.26
CA PHE A 211 -16.76 -7.98 -10.32
C PHE A 211 -17.95 -8.70 -10.95
N THR A 212 -19.15 -8.38 -10.52
CA THR A 212 -20.37 -9.03 -11.00
C THR A 212 -20.61 -8.76 -12.49
N ASP A 213 -20.35 -7.53 -12.93
CA ASP A 213 -20.51 -7.08 -14.31
C ASP A 213 -19.75 -5.77 -14.57
N GLN A 214 -19.80 -5.28 -15.81
CA GLN A 214 -19.16 -4.03 -16.23
C GLN A 214 -19.65 -2.79 -15.47
N ASN A 215 -20.93 -2.72 -15.12
CA ASN A 215 -21.48 -1.58 -14.39
C ASN A 215 -20.97 -1.56 -12.95
N HIS A 216 -20.90 -2.74 -12.30
CA HIS A 216 -20.33 -2.87 -10.97
C HIS A 216 -18.85 -2.47 -10.98
N PHE A 217 -18.08 -2.94 -11.97
CA PHE A 217 -16.68 -2.53 -12.14
C PHE A 217 -16.54 -1.02 -12.24
N ILE A 218 -17.28 -0.36 -13.15
CA ILE A 218 -17.24 1.10 -13.32
C ILE A 218 -17.60 1.84 -12.02
N LYS A 219 -18.61 1.38 -11.29
CA LYS A 219 -19.03 1.99 -10.01
C LYS A 219 -17.94 1.88 -8.93
N GLU A 220 -17.33 0.72 -8.79
CA GLU A 220 -16.27 0.50 -7.79
C GLU A 220 -15.00 1.32 -8.16
N ILE A 221 -14.61 1.37 -9.45
CA ILE A 221 -13.49 2.23 -9.86
C ILE A 221 -13.79 3.70 -9.56
N LYS A 222 -14.98 4.20 -9.91
CA LYS A 222 -15.38 5.59 -9.58
C LYS A 222 -15.37 5.89 -8.10
N LYS A 223 -15.81 4.94 -7.29
CA LYS A 223 -15.83 5.06 -5.83
C LYS A 223 -14.43 5.28 -5.24
N TYR A 224 -13.45 4.51 -5.68
CA TYR A 224 -12.10 4.52 -5.12
C TYR A 224 -11.11 5.44 -5.86
N ALA A 225 -11.37 5.79 -7.12
CA ALA A 225 -10.50 6.67 -7.91
C ALA A 225 -11.08 8.07 -8.14
N GLY A 226 -12.39 8.26 -7.92
CA GLY A 226 -13.09 9.51 -8.26
C GLY A 226 -13.30 9.71 -9.75
N VAL A 227 -12.84 8.78 -10.60
CA VAL A 227 -12.90 8.87 -12.07
C VAL A 227 -13.30 7.54 -12.69
N THR A 228 -13.65 7.52 -13.96
CA THR A 228 -13.97 6.28 -14.70
C THR A 228 -12.71 5.46 -15.01
N PRO A 229 -12.83 4.13 -15.28
CA PRO A 229 -11.70 3.31 -15.73
C PRO A 229 -10.97 3.91 -16.94
N LYS A 230 -11.70 4.50 -17.89
CA LYS A 230 -11.14 5.15 -19.09
C LYS A 230 -10.31 6.40 -18.76
N GLU A 231 -10.74 7.19 -17.79
CA GLU A 231 -9.98 8.36 -17.32
C GLU A 231 -8.77 7.94 -16.53
N LEU A 232 -8.92 6.92 -15.67
CA LEU A 232 -7.84 6.35 -14.87
C LEU A 232 -6.74 5.75 -15.77
N SER A 233 -7.12 4.99 -16.81
CA SER A 233 -6.18 4.41 -17.79
C SER A 233 -5.35 5.47 -18.50
N LYS A 234 -5.95 6.60 -18.86
CA LYS A 234 -5.24 7.70 -19.53
C LYS A 234 -4.19 8.35 -18.62
N ASN A 235 -4.43 8.36 -17.32
CA ASN A 235 -3.56 8.97 -16.32
C ASN A 235 -2.91 10.28 -16.79
N LYS A 236 -3.74 11.23 -17.24
CA LYS A 236 -3.26 12.52 -17.78
C LYS A 236 -2.36 13.25 -16.79
N ASN A 237 -1.22 13.73 -17.28
CA ASN A 237 -0.20 14.43 -16.49
C ASN A 237 0.34 13.62 -15.30
N GLU A 238 0.30 12.28 -15.41
CA GLU A 238 0.76 11.36 -14.34
C GLU A 238 0.10 11.62 -12.97
N ARG A 239 -1.15 12.12 -12.98
CA ARG A 239 -1.91 12.53 -11.81
C ARG A 239 -2.04 11.42 -10.75
N PHE A 240 -2.22 10.16 -11.17
CA PHE A 240 -2.39 9.02 -10.27
C PHE A 240 -1.06 8.34 -10.04
N VAL A 241 -0.46 8.57 -8.87
CA VAL A 241 0.88 8.07 -8.50
C VAL A 241 0.95 6.54 -8.61
N ASN A 242 -0.06 5.81 -8.12
CA ASN A 242 -0.10 4.36 -8.16
C ASN A 242 -0.10 3.81 -9.61
N ILE A 243 -0.81 4.44 -10.52
CA ILE A 243 -0.84 4.05 -11.95
C ILE A 243 0.51 4.34 -12.62
N THR A 244 1.13 5.47 -12.27
CA THR A 244 2.46 5.81 -12.76
C THR A 244 3.50 4.82 -12.25
N ALA A 245 3.42 4.46 -10.97
CA ALA A 245 4.32 3.48 -10.33
C ALA A 245 4.25 2.11 -11.03
N ILE A 246 3.05 1.59 -11.29
CA ILE A 246 2.87 0.27 -11.92
C ILE A 246 3.52 0.19 -13.31
N LYS A 247 3.46 1.26 -14.09
CA LYS A 247 4.13 1.31 -15.40
C LYS A 247 5.66 1.18 -15.31
N ASN A 248 6.21 1.47 -14.15
CA ASN A 248 7.65 1.40 -13.86
C ASN A 248 8.01 0.17 -13.00
N PHE A 249 7.06 -0.72 -12.67
CA PHE A 249 7.35 -1.99 -11.99
C PHE A 249 8.12 -2.91 -12.92
N PRO A 250 9.20 -3.55 -12.45
CA PRO A 250 9.84 -4.62 -13.20
C PRO A 250 8.82 -5.75 -13.45
N SER A 251 8.69 -6.15 -14.70
CA SER A 251 7.89 -7.32 -15.13
C SER A 251 8.48 -8.63 -14.62
#